data_35962589501c70c28bfd3d10819c6de8
#
_entry.id   35962589501c70c28bfd3d10819c6de8
#
_cell.length_a   1.000
_cell.length_b   1.000
_cell.length_c   1.000
_cell.angle_alpha   90.00
_cell.angle_beta   90.00
_cell.angle_gamma   90.00
#
_symmetry.space_group_name_H-M   'P 1'
#
loop_
_entity.id
_entity.type
_entity.pdbx_description
1 polymer ?
#
loop_
_entity_poly.entity_id
_entity_poly.type
_entity_poly.pdbx_seq_one_letter_code
_entity_poly.pdbx_strand_id
1 'polypeptide(L)'
;MQLLSEKMVILQKIRMNQGMEGSINNENKPRSRRPRRPKKPEVKVQPKYIPDYHLTDFVAIDFEAANAAFTSACSMGVVIVRNGEIVERYYGLMKPEPNHYDWYNTKVHGLKKSDTENAPRFPFLWKQLEEKVNGLPFVAHGMLFERNVLRALHEFYHIPYPDYEFYCTHIGSQKYVPDLENHKLQTVAKHFGFDLAKHHNALADAEACAVIAMNIF
;
A
#
# COMPACT_ATOMS: atom_id res chain seq x y z
N MET A 1 12.92 -7.22 -13.41
CA MET A 1 13.07 -5.77 -13.67
C MET A 1 11.78 -5.06 -14.10
N GLN A 2 10.71 -5.78 -14.46
CA GLN A 2 9.48 -5.18 -15.00
C GLN A 2 8.42 -4.79 -13.94
N LEU A 3 8.29 -5.43 -12.81
CA LEU A 3 7.19 -5.25 -11.83
C LEU A 3 7.48 -4.29 -10.66
N LEU A 4 8.72 -4.12 -10.23
CA LEU A 4 9.11 -2.92 -9.48
C LEU A 4 8.94 -1.66 -10.36
N SER A 5 9.09 -1.83 -11.69
CA SER A 5 8.77 -0.82 -12.67
C SER A 5 7.28 -0.47 -12.68
N GLU A 6 6.36 -1.39 -12.47
CA GLU A 6 4.94 -1.16 -12.68
C GLU A 6 4.29 -0.41 -11.51
N LYS A 7 4.47 -0.85 -10.26
CA LYS A 7 4.04 -0.05 -9.08
C LYS A 7 4.90 1.24 -8.92
N MET A 8 6.20 1.22 -9.30
CA MET A 8 7.05 2.42 -9.31
C MET A 8 6.75 3.39 -10.47
N VAL A 9 6.30 2.91 -11.62
CA VAL A 9 5.83 3.77 -12.73
C VAL A 9 4.55 4.50 -12.33
N ILE A 10 3.66 3.87 -11.57
CA ILE A 10 2.51 4.55 -10.95
C ILE A 10 2.99 5.64 -10.00
N LEU A 11 3.96 5.36 -9.14
CA LEU A 11 4.55 6.36 -8.22
C LEU A 11 5.30 7.48 -8.92
N GLN A 12 5.98 7.22 -10.04
CA GLN A 12 6.66 8.24 -10.84
C GLN A 12 5.66 9.13 -11.62
N LYS A 13 4.58 8.55 -12.16
CA LYS A 13 3.51 9.34 -12.80
C LYS A 13 2.75 10.22 -11.79
N ILE A 14 2.56 9.75 -10.57
CA ILE A 14 1.99 10.55 -9.48
C ILE A 14 2.87 11.76 -9.16
N ARG A 15 4.22 11.61 -9.15
CA ARG A 15 5.15 12.73 -8.95
C ARG A 15 5.13 13.76 -10.09
N MET A 16 4.92 13.32 -11.32
CA MET A 16 4.88 14.21 -12.50
C MET A 16 3.57 15.02 -12.59
N ASN A 17 2.43 14.45 -12.19
CA ASN A 17 1.15 15.18 -12.22
C ASN A 17 0.98 16.21 -11.09
N GLN A 18 1.73 16.12 -10.00
CA GLN A 18 1.71 17.14 -8.94
C GLN A 18 2.59 18.37 -9.25
N GLY A 19 3.31 18.37 -10.37
CA GLY A 19 4.22 19.45 -10.79
C GLY A 19 3.66 20.43 -11.84
N MET A 20 2.44 20.25 -12.33
CA MET A 20 1.89 21.06 -13.44
C MET A 20 0.57 21.75 -13.09
N GLU A 21 0.58 22.59 -12.08
CA GLU A 21 -0.44 23.66 -11.99
C GLU A 21 0.19 24.95 -11.48
N GLY A 22 0.08 25.99 -12.32
CA GLY A 22 0.15 27.37 -11.85
C GLY A 22 1.28 28.25 -12.35
N SER A 23 1.29 28.56 -13.65
CA SER A 23 1.94 29.80 -14.10
C SER A 23 0.86 30.76 -14.57
N ILE A 24 0.45 31.66 -13.72
CA ILE A 24 -0.21 32.91 -14.13
C ILE A 24 0.60 34.05 -13.53
N ASN A 25 1.16 34.83 -14.43
CA ASN A 25 1.90 36.08 -14.15
C ASN A 25 1.03 37.06 -13.36
N ASN A 26 1.57 37.64 -12.33
CA ASN A 26 1.17 38.97 -11.93
C ASN A 26 2.35 39.76 -11.29
N GLU A 27 2.42 41.02 -11.68
CA GLU A 27 3.56 41.94 -11.57
C GLU A 27 3.93 42.36 -10.15
N ASN A 28 5.23 42.53 -9.97
CA ASN A 28 6.03 43.38 -9.06
C ASN A 28 5.35 44.24 -7.99
N LYS A 29 5.59 43.84 -6.72
CA LYS A 29 5.86 44.76 -5.60
C LYS A 29 6.88 44.13 -4.65
N PRO A 30 7.95 44.82 -4.23
CA PRO A 30 8.92 44.25 -3.29
C PRO A 30 8.31 44.17 -1.88
N ARG A 31 8.00 42.96 -1.43
CA ARG A 31 7.63 42.73 -0.02
C ARG A 31 8.88 42.51 0.81
N SER A 32 9.05 43.32 1.86
CA SER A 32 10.10 43.17 2.88
C SER A 32 10.09 41.75 3.45
N ARG A 33 11.23 41.06 3.32
CA ARG A 33 11.41 39.71 3.85
C ARG A 33 11.54 39.78 5.37
N ARG A 34 10.51 39.35 6.11
CA ARG A 34 10.68 39.03 7.54
C ARG A 34 11.70 37.89 7.68
N PRO A 35 12.62 37.94 8.64
CA PRO A 35 13.57 36.84 8.85
C PRO A 35 12.80 35.55 9.20
N ARG A 36 13.08 34.53 8.44
CA ARG A 36 12.51 33.18 8.72
C ARG A 36 13.11 32.68 10.04
N ARG A 37 12.27 32.37 11.03
CA ARG A 37 12.69 31.61 12.20
C ARG A 37 13.41 30.34 11.73
N PRO A 38 14.58 30.00 12.31
CA PRO A 38 15.26 28.77 12.00
C PRO A 38 14.30 27.60 12.33
N LYS A 39 13.99 26.78 11.32
CA LYS A 39 13.27 25.52 11.54
C LYS A 39 14.16 24.65 12.42
N LYS A 40 13.63 24.16 13.55
CA LYS A 40 14.26 23.08 14.32
C LYS A 40 14.55 21.93 13.34
N PRO A 41 15.71 21.27 13.41
CA PRO A 41 15.98 20.11 12.59
C PRO A 41 14.91 19.06 12.89
N GLU A 42 14.04 18.79 11.91
CA GLU A 42 13.19 17.60 11.93
C GLU A 42 14.15 16.41 11.85
N VAL A 43 14.25 15.68 12.94
CA VAL A 43 14.89 14.36 12.92
C VAL A 43 13.99 13.50 12.03
N LYS A 44 14.37 13.36 10.76
CA LYS A 44 13.74 12.41 9.85
C LYS A 44 14.08 11.00 10.36
N VAL A 45 13.22 10.46 11.22
CA VAL A 45 13.27 9.05 11.57
C VAL A 45 13.05 8.29 10.25
N GLN A 46 14.08 7.59 9.79
CA GLN A 46 13.96 6.75 8.60
C GLN A 46 12.91 5.68 8.90
N PRO A 47 11.94 5.45 8.01
CA PRO A 47 10.94 4.41 8.24
C PRO A 47 11.63 3.07 8.39
N LYS A 48 11.28 2.34 9.44
CA LYS A 48 11.80 1.01 9.72
C LYS A 48 11.03 0.03 8.83
N TYR A 49 11.69 -0.50 7.81
CA TYR A 49 11.07 -1.40 6.83
C TYR A 49 11.11 -2.88 7.24
N ILE A 50 11.92 -3.22 8.24
CA ILE A 50 12.13 -4.57 8.74
C ILE A 50 11.99 -4.51 10.26
N PRO A 51 11.19 -5.42 10.89
CA PRO A 51 11.11 -5.47 12.34
C PRO A 51 12.47 -5.87 12.96
N ASP A 52 12.72 -5.45 14.19
CA ASP A 52 13.89 -5.86 14.99
C ASP A 52 13.56 -6.99 15.98
N TYR A 53 12.35 -7.55 15.85
CA TYR A 53 11.86 -8.66 16.65
C TYR A 53 11.14 -9.67 15.75
N HIS A 54 10.96 -10.89 16.24
CA HIS A 54 10.22 -11.92 15.52
C HIS A 54 8.72 -11.57 15.52
N LEU A 55 8.13 -11.52 14.31
CA LEU A 55 6.77 -11.04 14.09
C LEU A 55 5.79 -12.22 14.07
N THR A 56 5.11 -12.47 15.18
CA THR A 56 4.10 -13.54 15.28
C THR A 56 2.67 -13.07 15.04
N ASP A 57 2.41 -11.78 15.31
CA ASP A 57 1.11 -11.15 15.21
C ASP A 57 1.17 -9.96 14.27
N PHE A 58 0.46 -10.00 13.15
CA PHE A 58 0.47 -8.93 12.16
C PHE A 58 -0.72 -9.02 11.18
N VAL A 59 -0.84 -8.00 10.36
CA VAL A 59 -1.81 -7.93 9.26
C VAL A 59 -1.06 -7.83 7.94
N ALA A 60 -1.24 -8.78 7.03
CA ALA A 60 -0.83 -8.62 5.65
C ALA A 60 -1.95 -7.95 4.86
N ILE A 61 -1.60 -6.93 4.06
CA ILE A 61 -2.55 -6.15 3.29
C ILE A 61 -2.04 -5.90 1.88
N ASP A 62 -2.97 -5.94 0.91
CA ASP A 62 -2.74 -5.52 -0.46
C ASP A 62 -3.98 -4.82 -1.02
N PHE A 63 -3.77 -3.83 -1.91
CA PHE A 63 -4.84 -3.10 -2.59
C PHE A 63 -4.66 -3.15 -4.10
N GLU A 64 -5.78 -3.26 -4.83
CA GLU A 64 -5.79 -2.90 -6.24
C GLU A 64 -6.43 -1.51 -6.40
N ALA A 65 -5.83 -0.68 -7.26
CA ALA A 65 -6.28 0.69 -7.50
C ALA A 65 -6.82 0.87 -8.92
N ALA A 66 -7.94 1.56 -9.07
CA ALA A 66 -8.57 1.83 -10.35
C ALA A 66 -7.76 2.82 -11.22
N ASN A 67 -7.04 3.75 -10.60
CA ASN A 67 -6.21 4.78 -11.24
C ASN A 67 -5.06 5.23 -10.34
N ALA A 68 -4.36 6.29 -10.72
CA ALA A 68 -3.19 6.78 -10.00
C ALA A 68 -3.47 7.45 -8.64
N ALA A 69 -4.73 7.76 -8.29
CA ALA A 69 -5.07 8.35 -7.01
C ALA A 69 -5.02 7.28 -5.90
N PHE A 70 -4.39 7.55 -4.77
CA PHE A 70 -4.36 6.61 -3.64
C PHE A 70 -5.75 6.32 -3.05
N THR A 71 -6.72 7.19 -3.25
CA THR A 71 -8.12 6.98 -2.84
C THR A 71 -8.89 6.07 -3.80
N SER A 72 -8.29 5.70 -4.94
CA SER A 72 -8.96 4.91 -5.99
C SER A 72 -8.86 3.40 -5.78
N ALA A 73 -8.62 2.93 -4.55
CA ALA A 73 -8.65 1.51 -4.29
C ALA A 73 -10.00 0.90 -4.70
N CYS A 74 -9.95 -0.19 -5.47
CA CYS A 74 -11.11 -0.90 -5.99
C CYS A 74 -11.28 -2.31 -5.42
N SER A 75 -10.23 -2.86 -4.82
CA SER A 75 -10.30 -4.05 -3.96
C SER A 75 -9.28 -4.00 -2.85
N MET A 76 -9.53 -4.75 -1.79
CA MET A 76 -8.65 -4.90 -0.63
C MET A 76 -8.61 -6.36 -0.22
N GLY A 77 -7.40 -6.88 -0.04
CA GLY A 77 -7.13 -8.17 0.59
C GLY A 77 -6.44 -7.96 1.93
N VAL A 78 -6.94 -8.65 2.96
CA VAL A 78 -6.38 -8.61 4.31
C VAL A 78 -6.26 -10.02 4.86
N VAL A 79 -5.09 -10.33 5.43
CA VAL A 79 -4.82 -11.59 6.11
C VAL A 79 -4.33 -11.27 7.52
N ILE A 80 -5.01 -11.80 8.53
CA ILE A 80 -4.64 -11.62 9.93
C ILE A 80 -3.88 -12.86 10.39
N VAL A 81 -2.69 -12.62 10.93
CA VAL A 81 -1.83 -13.65 11.51
C VAL A 81 -1.76 -13.44 13.01
N ARG A 82 -1.92 -14.53 13.78
CA ARG A 82 -1.78 -14.56 15.23
C ARG A 82 -0.99 -15.80 15.62
N ASN A 83 -0.02 -15.61 16.52
CA ASN A 83 0.87 -16.70 16.97
C ASN A 83 1.55 -17.45 15.80
N GLY A 84 1.87 -16.74 14.69
CA GLY A 84 2.48 -17.33 13.52
C GLY A 84 1.52 -18.14 12.61
N GLU A 85 0.21 -18.09 12.87
CA GLU A 85 -0.81 -18.80 12.07
C GLU A 85 -1.81 -17.82 11.44
N ILE A 86 -2.24 -18.11 10.20
CA ILE A 86 -3.28 -17.34 9.53
C ILE A 86 -4.63 -17.68 10.17
N VAL A 87 -5.23 -16.71 10.86
CA VAL A 87 -6.51 -16.88 11.56
C VAL A 87 -7.69 -16.31 10.79
N GLU A 88 -7.48 -15.32 9.92
CA GLU A 88 -8.57 -14.71 9.15
C GLU A 88 -8.10 -14.23 7.79
N ARG A 89 -8.98 -14.33 6.81
CA ARG A 89 -8.82 -13.82 5.44
C ARG A 89 -10.02 -12.97 5.09
N TYR A 90 -9.77 -11.81 4.52
CA TYR A 90 -10.81 -10.89 4.10
C TYR A 90 -10.53 -10.39 2.69
N TYR A 91 -11.54 -10.42 1.84
CA TYR A 91 -11.52 -9.81 0.51
C TYR A 91 -12.73 -8.91 0.34
N GLY A 92 -12.53 -7.68 -0.13
CA GLY A 92 -13.62 -6.77 -0.40
C GLY A 92 -13.39 -5.99 -1.68
N LEU A 93 -14.37 -6.02 -2.59
CA LEU A 93 -14.48 -5.03 -3.64
C LEU A 93 -15.00 -3.74 -3.02
N MET A 94 -14.48 -2.60 -3.49
CA MET A 94 -14.96 -1.28 -3.06
C MET A 94 -15.09 -0.32 -4.23
N LYS A 95 -16.01 0.64 -4.07
CA LYS A 95 -16.17 1.72 -5.03
C LYS A 95 -15.01 2.70 -4.91
N PRO A 96 -14.19 2.86 -5.96
CA PRO A 96 -13.04 3.75 -5.91
C PRO A 96 -13.43 5.24 -5.95
N GLU A 97 -12.56 6.10 -5.43
CA GLU A 97 -12.73 7.56 -5.46
C GLU A 97 -11.46 8.23 -6.05
N PRO A 98 -11.54 8.84 -7.23
CA PRO A 98 -12.69 8.92 -8.12
C PRO A 98 -13.02 7.59 -8.78
N ASN A 99 -14.31 7.35 -9.12
CA ASN A 99 -14.78 6.14 -9.81
C ASN A 99 -14.45 6.20 -11.31
N HIS A 100 -13.15 6.24 -11.60
CA HIS A 100 -12.54 6.22 -12.92
C HIS A 100 -11.50 5.11 -12.97
N TYR A 101 -11.48 4.37 -14.07
CA TYR A 101 -10.56 3.25 -14.26
C TYR A 101 -9.60 3.55 -15.40
N ASP A 102 -8.31 3.54 -15.11
CA ASP A 102 -7.27 3.61 -16.11
C ASP A 102 -7.12 2.26 -16.82
N TRP A 103 -6.92 2.29 -18.12
CA TRP A 103 -6.75 1.09 -18.92
C TRP A 103 -5.60 0.20 -18.40
N TYR A 104 -4.51 0.82 -18.01
CA TYR A 104 -3.35 0.08 -17.49
C TYR A 104 -3.68 -0.69 -16.20
N ASN A 105 -4.30 -0.05 -15.23
CA ASN A 105 -4.71 -0.66 -13.97
C ASN A 105 -5.68 -1.82 -14.22
N THR A 106 -6.71 -1.59 -15.05
CA THR A 106 -7.65 -2.63 -15.47
C THR A 106 -6.95 -3.82 -16.12
N LYS A 107 -5.92 -3.59 -16.95
CA LYS A 107 -5.15 -4.66 -17.59
C LYS A 107 -4.37 -5.49 -16.56
N VAL A 108 -3.91 -4.88 -15.48
CA VAL A 108 -3.12 -5.53 -14.42
C VAL A 108 -4.00 -6.45 -13.56
N HIS A 109 -5.07 -5.92 -12.96
CA HIS A 109 -5.89 -6.68 -11.99
C HIS A 109 -7.23 -7.19 -12.56
N GLY A 110 -7.59 -6.81 -13.78
CA GLY A 110 -8.80 -7.28 -14.46
C GLY A 110 -10.12 -6.63 -14.03
N LEU A 111 -10.15 -5.89 -12.91
CA LEU A 111 -11.36 -5.24 -12.40
C LEU A 111 -11.74 -4.04 -13.26
N LYS A 112 -13.05 -3.85 -13.44
CA LYS A 112 -13.66 -2.77 -14.24
C LYS A 112 -14.65 -2.00 -13.37
N LYS A 113 -15.08 -0.86 -13.89
CA LYS A 113 -16.10 -0.01 -13.24
C LYS A 113 -17.39 -0.77 -12.95
N SER A 114 -17.83 -1.66 -13.86
CA SER A 114 -19.01 -2.51 -13.68
C SER A 114 -18.94 -3.41 -12.44
N ASP A 115 -17.72 -3.81 -12.05
CA ASP A 115 -17.52 -4.75 -10.94
C ASP A 115 -17.65 -4.07 -9.58
N THR A 116 -17.44 -2.75 -9.54
CA THR A 116 -17.38 -1.98 -8.31
C THR A 116 -18.36 -0.81 -8.23
N GLU A 117 -19.15 -0.54 -9.27
CA GLU A 117 -20.07 0.63 -9.23
C GLU A 117 -21.13 0.53 -8.13
N ASN A 118 -21.54 -0.70 -7.78
CA ASN A 118 -22.48 -1.00 -6.71
C ASN A 118 -21.78 -1.55 -5.44
N ALA A 119 -20.45 -1.62 -5.44
CA ALA A 119 -19.69 -2.05 -4.28
C ALA A 119 -19.78 -1.02 -3.14
N PRO A 120 -19.64 -1.45 -1.89
CA PRO A 120 -19.58 -0.55 -0.75
C PRO A 120 -18.36 0.37 -0.85
N ARG A 121 -18.39 1.49 -0.13
CA ARG A 121 -17.23 2.37 0.05
C ARG A 121 -16.31 1.86 1.16
N PHE A 122 -15.07 2.30 1.16
CA PHE A 122 -14.05 1.90 2.12
C PHE A 122 -14.51 1.92 3.60
N PRO A 123 -15.24 2.93 4.12
CA PRO A 123 -15.66 2.95 5.53
C PRO A 123 -16.47 1.73 5.95
N PHE A 124 -17.31 1.20 5.05
CA PHE A 124 -18.12 0.03 5.35
C PHE A 124 -17.27 -1.23 5.49
N LEU A 125 -16.25 -1.40 4.64
CA LEU A 125 -15.33 -2.53 4.71
C LEU A 125 -14.40 -2.40 5.92
N TRP A 126 -13.87 -1.19 6.13
CA TRP A 126 -12.92 -0.93 7.21
C TRP A 126 -13.53 -1.17 8.59
N LYS A 127 -14.79 -0.79 8.79
CA LYS A 127 -15.51 -1.02 10.05
C LYS A 127 -15.56 -2.49 10.46
N GLN A 128 -15.47 -3.44 9.52
CA GLN A 128 -15.45 -4.87 9.81
C GLN A 128 -14.08 -5.37 10.27
N LEU A 129 -13.04 -4.57 10.05
CA LEU A 129 -11.64 -4.93 10.27
C LEU A 129 -11.00 -4.12 11.39
N GLU A 130 -11.43 -2.88 11.62
CA GLU A 130 -10.73 -1.91 12.47
C GLU A 130 -10.42 -2.43 13.88
N GLU A 131 -11.36 -3.14 14.53
CA GLU A 131 -11.14 -3.72 15.85
C GLU A 131 -10.18 -4.91 15.82
N LYS A 132 -10.22 -5.70 14.72
CA LYS A 132 -9.40 -6.92 14.56
C LYS A 132 -7.94 -6.60 14.27
N VAL A 133 -7.70 -5.50 13.57
CA VAL A 133 -6.36 -5.05 13.17
C VAL A 133 -5.75 -4.06 14.16
N ASN A 134 -6.52 -3.59 15.13
CA ASN A 134 -6.07 -2.59 16.09
C ASN A 134 -4.84 -3.07 16.88
N GLY A 135 -3.81 -2.21 16.90
CA GLY A 135 -2.54 -2.48 17.61
C GLY A 135 -1.63 -3.49 16.91
N LEU A 136 -2.01 -4.01 15.72
CA LEU A 136 -1.14 -4.87 14.94
C LEU A 136 -0.29 -4.08 13.95
N PRO A 137 0.98 -4.46 13.74
CA PRO A 137 1.75 -3.97 12.62
C PRO A 137 1.22 -4.55 11.31
N PHE A 138 1.35 -3.77 10.24
CA PHE A 138 1.03 -4.18 8.89
C PHE A 138 2.27 -4.67 8.15
N VAL A 139 2.10 -5.64 7.27
CA VAL A 139 3.11 -6.06 6.31
C VAL A 139 2.56 -5.97 4.89
N ALA A 140 3.42 -5.61 3.96
CA ALA A 140 3.06 -5.56 2.55
C ALA A 140 4.29 -5.77 1.66
N HIS A 141 4.08 -6.24 0.43
CA HIS A 141 5.16 -6.44 -0.53
C HIS A 141 5.36 -5.19 -1.39
N GLY A 142 6.13 -4.22 -0.87
CA GLY A 142 6.24 -2.86 -1.42
C GLY A 142 5.42 -1.84 -0.63
N MET A 143 5.45 -1.95 0.68
CA MET A 143 4.58 -1.34 1.70
C MET A 143 4.27 0.15 1.54
N LEU A 144 5.06 0.91 0.77
CA LEU A 144 4.83 2.36 0.60
C LEU A 144 3.53 2.65 -0.14
N PHE A 145 3.16 1.79 -1.09
CA PHE A 145 1.90 1.95 -1.83
C PHE A 145 0.72 1.67 -0.91
N GLU A 146 0.70 0.52 -0.23
CA GLU A 146 -0.38 0.09 0.64
C GLU A 146 -0.60 1.06 1.81
N ARG A 147 0.50 1.53 2.43
CA ARG A 147 0.44 2.55 3.48
C ARG A 147 -0.16 3.87 2.99
N ASN A 148 0.25 4.31 1.79
CA ASN A 148 -0.26 5.57 1.23
C ASN A 148 -1.74 5.44 0.84
N VAL A 149 -2.16 4.30 0.28
CA VAL A 149 -3.57 4.02 0.00
C VAL A 149 -4.39 4.02 1.29
N LEU A 150 -3.96 3.27 2.30
CA LEU A 150 -4.68 3.19 3.57
C LEU A 150 -4.81 4.57 4.24
N ARG A 151 -3.72 5.34 4.28
CA ARG A 151 -3.73 6.70 4.82
C ARG A 151 -4.66 7.62 4.03
N ALA A 152 -4.55 7.63 2.70
CA ALA A 152 -5.38 8.49 1.85
C ALA A 152 -6.88 8.18 1.98
N LEU A 153 -7.24 6.91 2.11
CA LEU A 153 -8.63 6.50 2.35
C LEU A 153 -9.14 6.99 3.71
N HIS A 154 -8.34 6.85 4.78
CA HIS A 154 -8.71 7.38 6.10
C HIS A 154 -8.88 8.90 6.07
N GLU A 155 -7.95 9.63 5.46
CA GLU A 155 -8.02 11.09 5.30
C GLU A 155 -9.24 11.50 4.48
N PHE A 156 -9.49 10.86 3.34
CA PHE A 156 -10.61 11.17 2.44
C PHE A 156 -11.99 10.98 3.11
N TYR A 157 -12.13 9.92 3.91
CA TYR A 157 -13.38 9.61 4.60
C TYR A 157 -13.46 10.17 6.03
N HIS A 158 -12.47 10.98 6.46
CA HIS A 158 -12.40 11.56 7.81
C HIS A 158 -12.44 10.50 8.93
N ILE A 159 -11.83 9.34 8.68
CA ILE A 159 -11.66 8.27 9.67
C ILE A 159 -10.32 8.52 10.38
N PRO A 160 -10.24 8.45 11.73
CA PRO A 160 -8.97 8.52 12.43
C PRO A 160 -7.96 7.50 11.87
N TYR A 161 -6.75 7.96 11.56
CA TYR A 161 -5.65 7.11 11.12
C TYR A 161 -4.68 6.92 12.29
N PRO A 162 -4.66 5.77 12.96
CA PRO A 162 -3.60 5.44 13.90
C PRO A 162 -2.28 5.39 13.15
N ASP A 163 -1.17 5.75 13.79
CA ASP A 163 0.14 5.68 13.13
C ASP A 163 0.60 4.22 13.05
N TYR A 164 0.00 3.46 12.13
CA TYR A 164 0.28 2.04 11.94
C TYR A 164 1.75 1.82 11.57
N GLU A 165 2.39 0.89 12.25
CA GLU A 165 3.68 0.37 11.79
C GLU A 165 3.50 -0.44 10.51
N PHE A 166 4.42 -0.25 9.56
CA PHE A 166 4.43 -0.99 8.30
C PHE A 166 5.80 -1.59 8.03
N TYR A 167 5.83 -2.90 7.75
CA TYR A 167 7.03 -3.61 7.35
C TYR A 167 6.94 -4.09 5.89
N CYS A 168 8.09 -4.25 5.25
CA CYS A 168 8.18 -4.51 3.81
C CYS A 168 8.80 -5.87 3.52
N THR A 169 8.00 -6.84 3.11
CA THR A 169 8.49 -8.18 2.76
C THR A 169 9.41 -8.16 1.54
N HIS A 170 9.27 -7.20 0.61
CA HIS A 170 10.20 -7.03 -0.49
C HIS A 170 11.62 -6.66 0.01
N ILE A 171 11.73 -5.69 0.90
CA ILE A 171 13.01 -5.28 1.48
C ILE A 171 13.54 -6.40 2.42
N GLY A 172 12.65 -7.03 3.19
CA GLY A 172 13.01 -8.18 4.02
C GLY A 172 13.59 -9.32 3.19
N SER A 173 12.98 -9.69 2.08
CA SER A 173 13.48 -10.75 1.22
C SER A 173 14.86 -10.45 0.62
N GLN A 174 15.14 -9.20 0.27
CA GLN A 174 16.48 -8.80 -0.19
C GLN A 174 17.56 -9.00 0.89
N LYS A 175 17.18 -8.87 2.16
CA LYS A 175 18.09 -9.07 3.28
C LYS A 175 18.26 -10.53 3.67
N TYR A 176 17.16 -11.29 3.72
CA TYR A 176 17.17 -12.64 4.33
C TYR A 176 17.28 -13.79 3.32
N VAL A 177 16.94 -13.54 2.04
CA VAL A 177 17.07 -14.49 0.93
C VAL A 177 17.69 -13.82 -0.31
N PRO A 178 18.90 -13.25 -0.20
CA PRO A 178 19.50 -12.38 -1.22
C PRO A 178 19.77 -13.08 -2.55
N ASP A 179 19.90 -14.40 -2.55
CA ASP A 179 20.33 -15.19 -3.72
C ASP A 179 19.20 -15.52 -4.71
N LEU A 180 17.99 -14.97 -4.49
CA LEU A 180 16.89 -15.14 -5.44
C LEU A 180 17.15 -14.36 -6.74
N GLU A 181 16.73 -14.92 -7.87
CA GLU A 181 16.86 -14.27 -9.19
C GLU A 181 16.22 -12.86 -9.24
N ASN A 182 15.18 -12.66 -8.45
CA ASN A 182 14.53 -11.37 -8.20
C ASN A 182 13.67 -11.47 -6.94
N HIS A 183 13.25 -10.31 -6.43
CA HIS A 183 12.42 -10.20 -5.21
C HIS A 183 10.98 -9.79 -5.52
N LYS A 184 10.42 -10.25 -6.63
CA LYS A 184 8.98 -10.11 -6.94
C LYS A 184 8.17 -11.00 -6.01
N LEU A 185 6.93 -10.60 -5.73
CA LEU A 185 6.05 -11.33 -4.83
C LEU A 185 5.96 -12.83 -5.18
N GLN A 186 5.73 -13.16 -6.46
CA GLN A 186 5.62 -14.55 -6.92
C GLN A 186 6.91 -15.35 -6.68
N THR A 187 8.07 -14.76 -6.96
CA THR A 187 9.36 -15.44 -6.82
C THR A 187 9.63 -15.74 -5.36
N VAL A 188 9.41 -14.76 -4.48
CA VAL A 188 9.66 -14.94 -3.05
C VAL A 188 8.63 -15.87 -2.42
N ALA A 189 7.34 -15.74 -2.78
CA ALA A 189 6.28 -16.64 -2.30
C ALA A 189 6.56 -18.09 -2.69
N LYS A 190 6.96 -18.34 -3.95
CA LYS A 190 7.31 -19.68 -4.44
C LYS A 190 8.51 -20.26 -3.70
N HIS A 191 9.51 -19.45 -3.35
CA HIS A 191 10.65 -19.90 -2.55
C HIS A 191 10.22 -20.46 -1.19
N PHE A 192 9.19 -19.88 -0.58
CA PHE A 192 8.60 -20.36 0.68
C PHE A 192 7.44 -21.35 0.49
N GLY A 193 7.32 -21.95 -0.69
CA GLY A 193 6.36 -23.02 -0.97
C GLY A 193 4.91 -22.56 -1.23
N PHE A 194 4.69 -21.25 -1.43
CA PHE A 194 3.38 -20.71 -1.79
C PHE A 194 3.26 -20.47 -3.29
N ASP A 195 2.31 -21.14 -3.93
CA ASP A 195 2.01 -20.97 -5.36
C ASP A 195 0.99 -19.86 -5.57
N LEU A 196 1.46 -18.70 -6.03
CA LEU A 196 0.62 -17.54 -6.31
C LEU A 196 -0.01 -17.64 -7.70
N ALA A 197 -1.04 -18.47 -7.83
CA ALA A 197 -1.72 -18.73 -9.11
C ALA A 197 -2.54 -17.52 -9.62
N LYS A 198 -3.00 -16.65 -8.73
CA LYS A 198 -3.84 -15.48 -9.05
C LYS A 198 -3.17 -14.17 -8.62
N HIS A 199 -2.02 -13.87 -9.22
CA HIS A 199 -1.37 -12.58 -8.99
C HIS A 199 -2.25 -11.42 -9.49
N HIS A 200 -2.18 -10.27 -8.79
CA HIS A 200 -3.06 -9.11 -8.95
C HIS A 200 -4.52 -9.38 -8.51
N ASN A 201 -4.69 -10.32 -7.59
CA ASN A 201 -5.86 -10.41 -6.75
C ASN A 201 -5.45 -10.02 -5.33
N ALA A 202 -6.01 -8.96 -4.80
CA ALA A 202 -5.56 -8.37 -3.52
C ALA A 202 -5.51 -9.38 -2.37
N LEU A 203 -6.45 -10.34 -2.29
CA LEU A 203 -6.39 -11.36 -1.23
C LEU A 203 -5.25 -12.36 -1.47
N ALA A 204 -5.08 -12.85 -2.70
CA ALA A 204 -4.01 -13.80 -3.02
C ALA A 204 -2.62 -13.16 -2.80
N ASP A 205 -2.47 -11.87 -3.14
CA ASP A 205 -1.23 -11.14 -2.94
C ASP A 205 -0.97 -10.86 -1.44
N ALA A 206 -2.01 -10.58 -0.65
CA ALA A 206 -1.92 -10.48 0.81
C ALA A 206 -1.58 -11.83 1.47
N GLU A 207 -2.12 -12.96 0.99
CA GLU A 207 -1.77 -14.31 1.47
C GLU A 207 -0.30 -14.63 1.19
N ALA A 208 0.16 -14.38 -0.04
CA ALA A 208 1.57 -14.55 -0.40
C ALA A 208 2.48 -13.70 0.49
N CYS A 209 2.09 -12.43 0.74
CA CYS A 209 2.81 -11.54 1.63
C CYS A 209 2.85 -12.07 3.07
N ALA A 210 1.73 -12.62 3.58
CA ALA A 210 1.68 -13.21 4.93
C ALA A 210 2.61 -14.41 5.05
N VAL A 211 2.60 -15.33 4.08
CA VAL A 211 3.52 -16.49 4.06
C VAL A 211 4.98 -16.04 4.05
N ILE A 212 5.33 -15.05 3.23
CA ILE A 212 6.68 -14.52 3.22
C ILE A 212 7.04 -13.93 4.59
N ALA A 213 6.17 -13.10 5.17
CA ALA A 213 6.42 -12.45 6.46
C ALA A 213 6.64 -13.45 7.58
N MET A 214 5.83 -14.52 7.67
CA MET A 214 5.97 -15.61 8.65
C MET A 214 7.32 -16.34 8.54
N ASN A 215 7.98 -16.29 7.39
CA ASN A 215 9.26 -16.97 7.19
C ASN A 215 10.49 -16.06 7.36
N ILE A 216 10.32 -14.73 7.23
CA ILE A 216 11.48 -13.82 7.24
C ILE A 216 11.46 -12.81 8.39
N PHE A 217 10.37 -12.66 9.10
CA PHE A 217 10.21 -11.73 10.22
C PHE A 217 9.88 -12.47 11.52
#